data_7029a236d4ec76bda8bcbe0132dff970
#
_entry.id   7029a236d4ec76bda8bcbe0132dff970
#
_cell.length_a   1.000
_cell.length_b   1.000
_cell.length_c   1.000
_cell.angle_alpha   90.00
_cell.angle_beta   90.00
_cell.angle_gamma   90.00
#
_symmetry.space_group_name_H-M   'P 1'
#
loop_
_entity.id
_entity.type
_entity.pdbx_description
1 polymer ?
#
loop_
_entity_poly.entity_id
_entity_poly.type
_entity_poly.pdbx_seq_one_letter_code
_entity_poly.pdbx_strand_id
1 'polypeptide(L)'
;MAKILIAEDERDIRDLIAFTLRFAGHEVFAATNGEEALEMAPRVNPDIVLMDVRMPRMTGYEACKAMKSNPDLKDIPVVFLSAKGQESEIQQGLDAGAEDYLLKPFAPDQLTTRVKAILAKFGK
;
A
#
# COMPACT_ATOMS: atom_id res chain seq x y z
N MET A 1 12.44 -6.16 10.18
CA MET A 1 11.89 -4.82 10.26
C MET A 1 11.89 -4.13 8.90
N ALA A 2 10.74 -3.72 8.45
CA ALA A 2 10.61 -3.15 7.12
C ALA A 2 10.15 -1.69 7.19
N LYS A 3 10.42 -0.94 6.12
CA LYS A 3 9.84 0.40 5.91
C LYS A 3 8.58 0.24 5.11
N ILE A 4 7.46 0.71 5.63
CA ILE A 4 6.16 0.58 5.01
C ILE A 4 5.58 1.96 4.77
N LEU A 5 5.19 2.24 3.53
CA LEU A 5 4.48 3.46 3.17
C LEU A 5 3.01 3.10 3.00
N ILE A 6 2.13 3.78 3.72
CA ILE A 6 0.69 3.60 3.55
C ILE A 6 0.09 4.87 2.95
N ALA A 7 -0.89 4.68 2.07
CA ALA A 7 -1.65 5.79 1.49
C ALA A 7 -3.13 5.49 1.71
N GLU A 8 -3.77 6.26 2.57
CA GLU A 8 -5.16 6.07 2.97
C GLU A 8 -5.73 7.43 3.37
N ASP A 9 -6.84 7.83 2.77
CA ASP A 9 -7.44 9.13 3.04
C ASP A 9 -8.29 9.15 4.31
N GLU A 10 -8.83 8.01 4.73
CA GLU A 10 -9.61 7.92 5.96
C GLU A 10 -8.68 7.83 7.17
N ARG A 11 -8.76 8.84 8.03
CA ARG A 11 -7.88 8.97 9.19
C ARG A 11 -7.91 7.75 10.10
N ASP A 12 -9.11 7.27 10.45
CA ASP A 12 -9.24 6.17 11.40
C ASP A 12 -8.65 4.87 10.86
N ILE A 13 -8.84 4.61 9.57
CA ILE A 13 -8.29 3.43 8.92
C ILE A 13 -6.78 3.57 8.82
N ARG A 14 -6.30 4.75 8.42
CA ARG A 14 -4.87 5.05 8.31
C ARG A 14 -4.17 4.85 9.66
N ASP A 15 -4.76 5.37 10.73
CA ASP A 15 -4.20 5.25 12.07
C ASP A 15 -4.18 3.79 12.53
N LEU A 16 -5.24 3.03 12.24
CA LEU A 16 -5.31 1.62 12.61
C LEU A 16 -4.21 0.82 11.89
N ILE A 17 -4.05 1.03 10.60
CA ILE A 17 -3.02 0.35 9.82
C ILE A 17 -1.63 0.69 10.39
N ALA A 18 -1.38 1.98 10.60
CA ALA A 18 -0.09 2.44 11.10
C ALA A 18 0.22 1.85 12.48
N PHE A 19 -0.75 1.88 13.39
CA PHE A 19 -0.57 1.32 14.73
C PHE A 19 -0.28 -0.17 14.66
N THR A 20 -1.07 -0.90 13.89
CA THR A 20 -0.93 -2.35 13.76
C THR A 20 0.46 -2.74 13.27
N LEU A 21 0.95 -2.07 12.24
CA LEU A 21 2.23 -2.40 11.64
C LEU A 21 3.40 -1.93 12.49
N ARG A 22 3.28 -0.80 13.16
CA ARG A 22 4.30 -0.33 14.11
C ARG A 22 4.40 -1.28 15.28
N PHE A 23 3.28 -1.76 15.77
CA PHE A 23 3.26 -2.74 16.87
C PHE A 23 3.96 -4.03 16.46
N ALA A 24 3.88 -4.40 15.19
CA ALA A 24 4.55 -5.58 14.65
C ALA A 24 6.06 -5.35 14.41
N GLY A 25 6.57 -4.15 14.70
CA GLY A 25 7.98 -3.85 14.59
C GLY A 25 8.43 -3.16 13.31
N HIS A 26 7.51 -2.73 12.48
CA HIS A 26 7.83 -2.05 11.23
C HIS A 26 7.93 -0.54 11.42
N GLU A 27 8.68 0.09 10.55
CA GLU A 27 8.75 1.55 10.46
C GLU A 27 7.69 1.99 9.43
N VAL A 28 6.76 2.83 9.85
CA VAL A 28 5.60 3.17 9.03
C VAL A 28 5.54 4.66 8.74
N PHE A 29 5.33 4.98 7.47
CA PHE A 29 5.15 6.35 6.98
C PHE A 29 3.76 6.41 6.36
N ALA A 30 3.00 7.47 6.63
CA ALA A 30 1.62 7.57 6.21
C ALA A 30 1.38 8.77 5.30
N ALA A 31 0.77 8.51 4.16
CA ALA A 31 0.32 9.51 3.21
C ALA A 31 -1.21 9.56 3.23
N THR A 32 -1.78 10.70 2.90
CA THR A 32 -3.23 10.90 2.93
C THR A 32 -3.89 10.76 1.56
N ASN A 33 -3.09 10.67 0.50
CA ASN A 33 -3.58 10.49 -0.86
C ASN A 33 -2.46 9.97 -1.75
N GLY A 34 -2.80 9.65 -3.01
CA GLY A 34 -1.83 9.07 -3.95
C GLY A 34 -0.72 10.03 -4.36
N GLU A 35 -1.05 11.30 -4.48
CA GLU A 35 -0.06 12.32 -4.84
C GLU A 35 1.01 12.44 -3.75
N GLU A 36 0.58 12.49 -2.49
CA GLU A 36 1.51 12.54 -1.36
C GLU A 36 2.35 11.28 -1.28
N ALA A 37 1.76 10.12 -1.54
CA ALA A 37 2.48 8.85 -1.54
C ALA A 37 3.60 8.85 -2.59
N LEU A 38 3.31 9.34 -3.80
CA LEU A 38 4.33 9.45 -4.85
C LEU A 38 5.46 10.38 -4.46
N GLU A 39 5.14 11.46 -3.78
CA GLU A 39 6.13 12.42 -3.32
C GLU A 39 7.00 11.83 -2.22
N MET A 40 6.41 11.05 -1.33
CA MET A 40 7.12 10.43 -0.21
C MET A 40 7.97 9.23 -0.61
N ALA A 41 7.54 8.45 -1.59
CA ALA A 41 8.18 7.19 -1.94
C ALA A 41 9.69 7.29 -2.22
N PRO A 42 10.17 8.26 -3.00
CA PRO A 42 11.62 8.38 -3.24
C PRO A 42 12.42 8.73 -1.99
N ARG A 43 11.82 9.49 -1.08
CA ARG A 43 12.49 9.89 0.17
C ARG A 43 12.54 8.77 1.18
N VAL A 44 11.44 8.04 1.31
CA VAL A 44 11.31 6.96 2.27
C VAL A 44 12.02 5.70 1.79
N ASN A 45 11.97 5.44 0.50
CA ASN A 45 12.45 4.21 -0.12
C ASN A 45 11.85 2.99 0.59
N PRO A 46 10.52 2.84 0.57
CA PRO A 46 9.86 1.79 1.34
C PRO A 46 10.12 0.40 0.76
N ASP A 47 9.98 -0.59 1.61
CA ASP A 47 10.07 -1.99 1.21
C ASP A 47 8.75 -2.49 0.63
N ILE A 48 7.65 -1.84 0.99
CA ILE A 48 6.31 -2.18 0.52
C ILE A 48 5.42 -0.94 0.63
N VAL A 49 4.45 -0.81 -0.28
CA VAL A 49 3.46 0.26 -0.25
C VAL A 49 2.08 -0.37 -0.12
N LEU A 50 1.31 0.08 0.86
CA LEU A 50 -0.09 -0.28 1.02
C LEU A 50 -0.90 0.92 0.58
N MET A 51 -1.74 0.76 -0.43
CA MET A 51 -2.39 1.89 -1.07
C MET A 51 -3.88 1.65 -1.25
N ASP A 52 -4.69 2.55 -0.69
CA ASP A 52 -6.13 2.52 -0.91
C ASP A 52 -6.40 2.83 -2.38
N VAL A 53 -7.43 2.21 -2.93
CA VAL A 53 -7.82 2.43 -4.31
C VAL A 53 -8.46 3.80 -4.49
N ARG A 54 -9.37 4.15 -3.60
CA ARG A 54 -10.17 5.39 -3.72
C ARG A 54 -9.67 6.48 -2.83
N MET A 55 -8.94 7.41 -3.42
CA MET A 55 -8.40 8.56 -2.72
C MET A 55 -8.64 9.82 -3.54
N PRO A 56 -8.78 10.98 -2.87
CA PRO A 56 -8.89 12.25 -3.59
C PRO A 56 -7.58 12.59 -4.29
N ARG A 57 -7.63 13.47 -5.25
CA ARG A 57 -6.53 14.00 -6.06
C ARG A 57 -5.95 12.99 -7.02
N MET A 58 -5.48 11.85 -6.52
CA MET A 58 -4.90 10.80 -7.35
C MET A 58 -5.34 9.46 -6.79
N THR A 59 -5.95 8.63 -7.61
CA THR A 59 -6.38 7.29 -7.19
C THR A 59 -5.16 6.40 -6.95
N GLY A 60 -5.39 5.30 -6.22
CA GLY A 60 -4.34 4.31 -6.00
C GLY A 60 -3.84 3.72 -7.31
N TYR A 61 -4.72 3.53 -8.30
CA TYR A 61 -4.32 3.02 -9.61
C TYR A 61 -3.34 3.95 -10.30
N GLU A 62 -3.67 5.23 -10.31
CA GLU A 62 -2.81 6.26 -10.94
C GLU A 62 -1.45 6.33 -10.26
N ALA A 63 -1.46 6.31 -8.93
CA ALA A 63 -0.22 6.35 -8.16
C ALA A 63 0.64 5.10 -8.42
N CYS A 64 0.01 3.93 -8.46
CA CYS A 64 0.70 2.67 -8.74
C CYS A 64 1.34 2.68 -10.12
N LYS A 65 0.58 3.11 -11.14
CA LYS A 65 1.13 3.21 -12.50
C LYS A 65 2.33 4.14 -12.56
N ALA A 66 2.24 5.28 -11.89
CA ALA A 66 3.34 6.23 -11.83
C ALA A 66 4.58 5.62 -11.17
N MET A 67 4.39 4.88 -10.07
CA MET A 67 5.50 4.19 -9.41
C MET A 67 6.13 3.15 -10.33
N LYS A 68 5.31 2.35 -11.01
CA LYS A 68 5.81 1.28 -11.89
C LYS A 68 6.49 1.83 -13.13
N SER A 69 6.23 3.09 -13.49
CA SER A 69 6.90 3.76 -14.60
C SER A 69 8.20 4.45 -14.19
N ASN A 70 8.49 4.50 -12.90
CA ASN A 70 9.69 5.14 -12.39
C ASN A 70 10.76 4.07 -12.11
N PRO A 71 11.93 4.11 -12.78
CA PRO A 71 12.98 3.10 -12.59
C PRO A 71 13.42 2.91 -11.14
N ASP A 72 13.33 3.96 -10.32
CA ASP A 72 13.75 3.91 -8.92
C ASP A 72 12.69 3.30 -8.01
N LEU A 73 11.43 3.23 -8.46
CA LEU A 73 10.29 2.79 -7.64
C LEU A 73 9.61 1.52 -8.15
N LYS A 74 9.87 1.14 -9.40
CA LYS A 74 9.11 0.05 -10.06
C LYS A 74 9.21 -1.30 -9.37
N ASP A 75 10.29 -1.54 -8.63
CA ASP A 75 10.51 -2.83 -7.98
C ASP A 75 9.93 -2.89 -6.57
N ILE A 76 9.38 -1.79 -6.07
CA ILE A 76 8.73 -1.76 -4.77
C ILE A 76 7.36 -2.42 -4.88
N PRO A 77 7.08 -3.48 -4.11
CA PRO A 77 5.76 -4.11 -4.17
C PRO A 77 4.66 -3.18 -3.68
N VAL A 78 3.55 -3.14 -4.43
CA VAL A 78 2.37 -2.36 -4.10
C VAL A 78 1.21 -3.30 -3.82
N VAL A 79 0.55 -3.10 -2.68
CA VAL A 79 -0.62 -3.87 -2.28
C VAL A 79 -1.80 -2.91 -2.18
N PHE A 80 -2.87 -3.18 -2.91
CA PHE A 80 -4.06 -2.33 -2.85
C PHE A 80 -4.96 -2.74 -1.69
N LEU A 81 -5.59 -1.73 -1.10
CA LEU A 81 -6.63 -1.92 -0.09
C LEU A 81 -7.96 -1.67 -0.80
N SER A 82 -8.71 -2.72 -1.06
CA SER A 82 -9.96 -2.66 -1.84
C SER A 82 -11.17 -2.96 -0.99
N ALA A 83 -12.33 -2.39 -1.37
CA ALA A 83 -13.58 -2.71 -0.72
C ALA A 83 -14.01 -4.13 -1.10
N LYS A 84 -14.58 -4.85 -0.13
CA LYS A 84 -15.09 -6.19 -0.34
C LYS A 84 -16.21 -6.16 -1.37
N GLY A 85 -16.17 -7.11 -2.31
CA GLY A 85 -17.17 -7.20 -3.37
C GLY A 85 -16.86 -6.36 -4.61
N GLN A 86 -15.72 -5.70 -4.65
CA GLN A 86 -15.31 -4.85 -5.77
C GLN A 86 -14.27 -5.57 -6.63
N GLU A 87 -14.69 -6.65 -7.28
CA GLU A 87 -13.78 -7.46 -8.11
C GLU A 87 -13.14 -6.67 -9.26
N SER A 88 -13.87 -5.72 -9.82
CA SER A 88 -13.34 -4.85 -10.88
C SER A 88 -12.18 -4.00 -10.36
N GLU A 89 -12.22 -3.60 -9.10
CA GLU A 89 -11.12 -2.84 -8.49
C GLU A 89 -9.87 -3.69 -8.37
N ILE A 90 -10.05 -4.96 -8.02
CA ILE A 90 -8.94 -5.91 -7.89
C ILE A 90 -8.25 -6.09 -9.23
N GLN A 91 -9.02 -6.36 -10.28
CA GLN A 91 -8.47 -6.56 -11.61
C GLN A 91 -7.78 -5.30 -12.13
N GLN A 92 -8.39 -4.15 -11.92
CA GLN A 92 -7.82 -2.87 -12.32
C GLN A 92 -6.50 -2.60 -11.60
N GLY A 93 -6.43 -2.99 -10.32
CA GLY A 93 -5.20 -2.86 -9.54
C GLY A 93 -4.08 -3.74 -10.08
N LEU A 94 -4.39 -5.00 -10.37
CA LEU A 94 -3.41 -5.92 -10.94
C LEU A 94 -2.93 -5.42 -12.30
N ASP A 95 -3.83 -4.90 -13.12
CA ASP A 95 -3.51 -4.33 -14.43
C ASP A 95 -2.62 -3.09 -14.30
N ALA A 96 -2.73 -2.36 -13.19
CA ALA A 96 -1.88 -1.20 -12.90
C ALA A 96 -0.48 -1.60 -12.41
N GLY A 97 -0.26 -2.89 -12.18
CA GLY A 97 1.04 -3.41 -11.78
C GLY A 97 1.18 -3.77 -10.31
N ALA A 98 0.09 -3.79 -9.55
CA ALA A 98 0.14 -4.17 -8.14
C ALA A 98 0.49 -5.65 -7.99
N GLU A 99 1.19 -5.97 -6.91
CA GLU A 99 1.61 -7.34 -6.62
C GLU A 99 0.54 -8.13 -5.87
N ASP A 100 -0.35 -7.44 -5.15
CA ASP A 100 -1.40 -8.10 -4.36
C ASP A 100 -2.46 -7.10 -3.95
N TYR A 101 -3.46 -7.57 -3.24
CA TYR A 101 -4.53 -6.75 -2.69
C TYR A 101 -4.99 -7.32 -1.35
N LEU A 102 -5.63 -6.48 -0.55
CA LEU A 102 -6.21 -6.86 0.73
C LEU A 102 -7.61 -6.26 0.81
N LEU A 103 -8.59 -7.08 1.13
CA LEU A 103 -9.99 -6.65 1.15
C LEU A 103 -10.36 -6.02 2.49
N LYS A 104 -11.02 -4.89 2.45
CA LYS A 104 -11.59 -4.21 3.61
C LYS A 104 -12.99 -4.79 3.88
N PRO A 105 -13.42 -4.92 5.13
CA PRO A 105 -12.62 -4.75 6.34
C PRO A 105 -11.70 -5.95 6.56
N PHE A 106 -10.53 -5.69 7.12
CA PHE A 106 -9.58 -6.76 7.43
C PHE A 106 -9.27 -6.73 8.93
N ALA A 107 -8.96 -7.91 9.48
CA ALA A 107 -8.51 -8.00 10.84
C ALA A 107 -7.02 -7.63 10.92
N PRO A 108 -6.55 -7.10 12.05
CA PRO A 108 -5.11 -6.79 12.20
C PRO A 108 -4.20 -7.96 11.87
N ASP A 109 -4.59 -9.18 12.23
CA ASP A 109 -3.81 -10.39 11.92
C ASP A 109 -3.67 -10.62 10.42
N GLN A 110 -4.74 -10.36 9.67
CA GLN A 110 -4.70 -10.50 8.21
C GLN A 110 -3.72 -9.51 7.59
N LEU A 111 -3.72 -8.29 8.11
CA LEU A 111 -2.82 -7.25 7.62
C LEU A 111 -1.36 -7.62 7.86
N THR A 112 -1.00 -7.96 9.09
CA THR A 112 0.38 -8.29 9.44
C THR A 112 0.85 -9.54 8.71
N THR A 113 0.01 -10.56 8.60
CA THR A 113 0.36 -11.81 7.92
C THR A 113 0.58 -11.58 6.43
N ARG A 114 -0.31 -10.82 5.78
CA ARG A 114 -0.20 -10.54 4.36
C ARG A 114 1.04 -9.69 4.05
N VAL A 115 1.30 -8.68 4.86
CA VAL A 115 2.50 -7.84 4.70
C VAL A 115 3.77 -8.67 4.84
N LYS A 116 3.82 -9.52 5.85
CA LYS A 116 4.97 -10.39 6.08
C LYS A 116 5.20 -11.33 4.89
N ALA A 117 4.14 -11.91 4.35
CA ALA A 117 4.22 -12.83 3.22
C ALA A 117 4.77 -12.12 1.96
N ILE A 118 4.28 -10.92 1.70
CA ILE A 118 4.74 -10.13 0.54
C ILE A 118 6.21 -9.73 0.70
N LEU A 119 6.58 -9.26 1.88
CA LEU A 119 7.97 -8.89 2.14
C LEU A 119 8.90 -10.09 1.92
N ALA A 120 8.53 -11.26 2.42
CA ALA A 120 9.32 -12.47 2.24
C ALA A 120 9.47 -12.84 0.77
N LYS A 121 8.38 -12.74 0.00
CA LYS A 121 8.36 -13.04 -1.42
C LYS A 121 9.33 -12.16 -2.20
N PHE A 122 9.53 -10.92 -1.76
CA PHE A 122 10.41 -9.96 -2.45
C PHE A 122 11.78 -9.84 -1.79
N GLY A 123 12.11 -10.74 -0.87
CA GLY A 123 13.43 -10.77 -0.25
C GLY A 123 13.69 -9.65 0.75
N LYS A 124 12.63 -9.16 1.35
CA LYS A 124 12.74 -8.02 2.27
C LYS A 124 12.80 -8.41 3.75
#